data_eb84ac3790703f9492460693e50555db
#
_entry.id   eb84ac3790703f9492460693e50555db
#
_cell.length_a   1.000
_cell.length_b   1.000
_cell.length_c   1.000
_cell.angle_alpha   90.00
_cell.angle_beta   90.00
_cell.angle_gamma   90.00
#
_symmetry.space_group_name_H-M   'P 1'
#
loop_
_entity.id
_entity.type
_entity.pdbx_description
1 polymer ?
#
loop_
_entity_poly.entity_id
_entity_poly.type
_entity_poly.pdbx_seq_one_letter_code
_entity_poly.pdbx_strand_id
1 'polypeptide(L)'
;MLALTAGSVLAGCGEKKDMSMKMNEPRNIRGVVSYRRSFGDLNAVQLKSAKAIGIRPIASREEARNLGDRLDEIGPCELYGMDSLTHSIPYLVPKASELLDTIGANFLDSLACKGLNPNRVIVTSVTRTKEDVKRLRRTN
;
A
#
# COMPACT_ATOMS: atom_id res chain seq x y z
N MET A 1 16.35 24.56 36.33
CA MET A 1 16.15 23.17 35.97
C MET A 1 15.29 23.14 34.71
N LEU A 2 15.95 22.97 33.56
CA LEU A 2 15.24 22.81 32.26
C LEU A 2 15.05 21.32 32.00
N ALA A 3 13.82 20.88 31.87
CA ALA A 3 13.50 19.51 31.43
C ALA A 3 13.53 19.46 29.91
N LEU A 4 14.50 18.76 29.34
CA LEU A 4 14.51 18.39 27.93
C LEU A 4 13.50 17.24 27.71
N THR A 5 12.43 17.50 26.98
CA THR A 5 11.56 16.46 26.44
C THR A 5 12.22 15.89 25.18
N ALA A 6 12.67 14.66 25.27
CA ALA A 6 13.16 13.91 24.12
C ALA A 6 11.97 13.54 23.21
N GLY A 7 11.92 14.14 22.01
CA GLY A 7 11.00 13.74 20.96
C GLY A 7 11.41 12.37 20.40
N SER A 8 10.52 11.39 20.51
CA SER A 8 10.68 10.10 19.86
C SER A 8 10.57 10.27 18.36
N VAL A 9 11.68 10.14 17.65
CA VAL A 9 11.71 9.98 16.19
C VAL A 9 11.21 8.57 15.89
N LEU A 10 10.03 8.45 15.28
CA LEU A 10 9.56 7.19 14.73
C LEU A 10 10.50 6.81 13.59
N ALA A 11 11.34 5.82 13.84
CA ALA A 11 12.21 5.24 12.82
C ALA A 11 11.33 4.54 11.76
N GLY A 12 11.43 5.02 10.55
CA GLY A 12 10.74 4.42 9.41
C GLY A 12 11.10 2.94 9.22
N CYS A 13 10.21 2.21 8.56
CA CYS A 13 10.27 0.77 8.27
C CYS A 13 11.58 0.35 7.58
N GLY A 14 12.67 0.19 8.32
CA GLY A 14 14.02 -0.05 7.80
C GLY A 14 14.70 -1.36 8.20
N GLU A 15 14.16 -2.15 9.12
CA GLU A 15 14.78 -3.41 9.54
C GLU A 15 14.03 -4.64 9.00
N LYS A 16 14.75 -5.47 8.25
CA LYS A 16 14.32 -6.83 7.87
C LYS A 16 14.31 -7.73 9.10
N LYS A 17 13.27 -7.68 9.92
CA LYS A 17 13.02 -8.70 10.94
C LYS A 17 12.31 -9.90 10.32
N ASP A 18 12.76 -11.09 10.70
CA ASP A 18 12.14 -12.37 10.34
C ASP A 18 10.64 -12.36 10.67
N MET A 19 9.82 -12.46 9.65
CA MET A 19 8.39 -12.20 9.66
C MET A 19 7.56 -13.49 9.63
N SER A 20 7.98 -14.54 10.33
CA SER A 20 7.29 -15.84 10.41
C SER A 20 6.02 -15.82 11.28
N MET A 21 5.27 -14.71 11.31
CA MET A 21 3.93 -14.76 11.92
C MET A 21 3.04 -15.68 11.08
N LYS A 22 2.58 -16.77 11.69
CA LYS A 22 1.51 -17.60 11.10
C LYS A 22 0.30 -16.71 10.88
N MET A 23 0.06 -16.36 9.64
CA MET A 23 -1.15 -15.65 9.25
C MET A 23 -2.31 -16.65 9.23
N ASN A 24 -3.45 -16.27 9.80
CA ASN A 24 -4.66 -17.06 9.66
C ASN A 24 -5.04 -17.13 8.16
N GLU A 25 -5.60 -18.27 7.76
CA GLU A 25 -6.14 -18.47 6.41
C GLU A 25 -7.11 -17.33 6.03
N PRO A 26 -7.04 -16.80 4.80
CA PRO A 26 -7.96 -15.75 4.36
C PRO A 26 -9.40 -16.25 4.47
N ARG A 27 -10.26 -15.49 5.13
CA ARG A 27 -11.69 -15.80 5.19
C ARG A 27 -12.39 -15.26 3.93
N ASN A 28 -13.19 -16.11 3.29
CA ASN A 28 -14.10 -15.67 2.24
C ASN A 28 -15.10 -14.66 2.80
N ILE A 29 -15.00 -13.40 2.37
CA ILE A 29 -15.98 -12.36 2.70
C ILE A 29 -17.19 -12.56 1.79
N ARG A 30 -18.25 -13.12 2.34
CA ARG A 30 -19.53 -13.25 1.62
C ARG A 30 -20.22 -11.88 1.59
N GLY A 31 -20.61 -11.42 0.42
CA GLY A 31 -21.47 -10.23 0.31
C GLY A 31 -21.15 -9.22 -0.79
N VAL A 32 -20.01 -9.31 -1.48
CA VAL A 32 -19.76 -8.44 -2.65
C VAL A 32 -20.31 -9.13 -3.90
N VAL A 33 -21.47 -8.67 -4.37
CA VAL A 33 -22.19 -9.31 -5.49
C VAL A 33 -21.43 -9.20 -6.81
N SER A 34 -20.76 -8.11 -7.08
CA SER A 34 -19.72 -7.94 -8.11
C SER A 34 -19.03 -6.60 -7.94
N TYR A 35 -17.74 -6.56 -8.25
CA TYR A 35 -16.94 -5.34 -8.24
C TYR A 35 -17.53 -4.24 -9.14
N ARG A 36 -17.96 -4.62 -10.33
CA ARG A 36 -18.56 -3.72 -11.32
C ARG A 36 -19.88 -3.13 -10.85
N ARG A 37 -20.68 -3.90 -10.11
CA ARG A 37 -21.98 -3.46 -9.60
C ARG A 37 -21.83 -2.57 -8.37
N SER A 38 -20.80 -2.83 -7.55
CA SER A 38 -20.56 -2.08 -6.31
C SER A 38 -19.81 -0.77 -6.53
N PHE A 39 -18.89 -0.71 -7.50
CA PHE A 39 -18.02 0.45 -7.69
C PHE A 39 -18.13 1.09 -9.09
N GLY A 40 -18.78 0.46 -10.04
CA GLY A 40 -18.84 0.90 -11.43
C GLY A 40 -17.46 0.89 -12.11
N ASP A 41 -17.39 1.19 -13.40
CA ASP A 41 -16.13 1.40 -14.11
C ASP A 41 -15.77 2.90 -14.07
N LEU A 42 -15.02 3.30 -13.06
CA LEU A 42 -14.66 4.70 -12.82
C LEU A 42 -13.23 5.04 -13.24
N ASN A 43 -12.50 4.13 -13.89
CA ASN A 43 -11.10 4.33 -14.22
C ASN A 43 -10.83 5.61 -15.00
N ALA A 44 -11.69 5.96 -15.99
CA ALA A 44 -11.54 7.19 -16.76
C ALA A 44 -11.76 8.45 -15.90
N VAL A 45 -12.76 8.40 -15.01
CA VAL A 45 -13.09 9.50 -14.09
C VAL A 45 -11.96 9.68 -13.07
N GLN A 46 -11.46 8.59 -12.49
CA GLN A 46 -10.33 8.62 -11.55
C GLN A 46 -9.07 9.17 -12.21
N LEU A 47 -8.76 8.74 -13.44
CA LEU A 47 -7.61 9.26 -14.19
C LEU A 47 -7.75 10.76 -14.49
N LYS A 48 -8.95 11.22 -14.86
CA LYS A 48 -9.23 12.64 -15.08
C LYS A 48 -9.02 13.45 -13.81
N SER A 49 -9.54 12.99 -12.68
CA SER A 49 -9.38 13.63 -11.38
C SER A 49 -7.91 13.66 -10.94
N ALA A 50 -7.19 12.56 -11.07
CA ALA A 50 -5.77 12.49 -10.76
C ALA A 50 -4.95 13.50 -11.58
N LYS A 51 -5.22 13.61 -12.89
CA LYS A 51 -4.57 14.60 -13.76
C LYS A 51 -4.89 16.04 -13.36
N ALA A 52 -6.13 16.31 -12.93
CA ALA A 52 -6.55 17.64 -12.49
C ALA A 52 -5.79 18.13 -11.25
N ILE A 53 -5.39 17.22 -10.36
CA ILE A 53 -4.57 17.52 -9.18
C ILE A 53 -3.06 17.35 -9.43
N GLY A 54 -2.64 17.26 -10.69
CA GLY A 54 -1.23 17.25 -11.09
C GLY A 54 -0.54 15.89 -11.08
N ILE A 55 -1.25 14.81 -10.79
CA ILE A 55 -0.68 13.45 -10.83
C ILE A 55 -0.50 13.03 -12.28
N ARG A 56 0.72 12.68 -12.66
CA ARG A 56 1.06 12.16 -13.99
C ARG A 56 1.28 10.64 -13.93
N PRO A 57 0.71 9.87 -14.87
CA PRO A 57 0.99 8.44 -14.95
C PRO A 57 2.47 8.18 -15.25
N ILE A 58 3.09 7.34 -14.45
CA ILE A 58 4.48 6.89 -14.61
C ILE A 58 4.55 5.96 -15.83
N ALA A 59 5.49 6.18 -16.75
CA ALA A 59 5.58 5.38 -17.97
C ALA A 59 6.21 4.01 -17.71
N SER A 60 7.35 3.97 -17.02
CA SER A 60 8.16 2.77 -16.81
C SER A 60 8.61 2.64 -15.36
N ARG A 61 9.16 1.47 -15.03
CA ARG A 61 9.78 1.21 -13.72
C ARG A 61 11.05 2.02 -13.50
N GLU A 62 11.75 2.34 -14.57
CA GLU A 62 12.94 3.18 -14.54
C GLU A 62 12.58 4.64 -14.21
N GLU A 63 11.55 5.17 -14.86
CA GLU A 63 11.03 6.51 -14.52
C GLU A 63 10.65 6.61 -13.04
N ALA A 64 10.02 5.58 -12.48
CA ALA A 64 9.68 5.57 -11.06
C ALA A 64 10.89 5.71 -10.14
N ARG A 65 11.99 5.00 -10.43
CA ARG A 65 13.24 5.10 -9.67
C ARG A 65 13.87 6.49 -9.75
N ASN A 66 13.73 7.15 -10.91
CA ASN A 66 14.29 8.48 -11.16
C ASN A 66 13.45 9.61 -10.52
N LEU A 67 12.26 9.32 -10.00
CA LEU A 67 11.43 10.32 -9.33
C LEU A 67 11.94 10.69 -7.93
N GLY A 68 12.88 9.92 -7.37
CA GLY A 68 13.54 10.20 -6.10
C GLY A 68 12.53 10.50 -4.98
N ASP A 69 12.73 11.60 -4.27
CA ASP A 69 11.94 12.03 -3.11
C ASP A 69 10.44 12.27 -3.36
N ARG A 70 9.97 12.12 -4.60
CA ARG A 70 8.54 12.21 -4.92
C ARG A 70 7.79 10.93 -4.64
N LEU A 71 8.49 9.83 -4.48
CA LEU A 71 7.93 8.51 -4.22
C LEU A 71 8.69 7.82 -3.10
N ASP A 72 7.95 7.25 -2.17
CA ASP A 72 8.48 6.36 -1.15
C ASP A 72 8.50 4.92 -1.68
N GLU A 73 9.61 4.25 -1.54
CA GLU A 73 9.68 2.82 -1.77
C GLU A 73 9.20 2.09 -0.52
N ILE A 74 8.10 1.33 -0.64
CA ILE A 74 7.53 0.57 0.45
C ILE A 74 8.01 -0.88 0.41
N GLY A 75 8.17 -1.47 1.60
CA GLY A 75 8.52 -2.87 1.80
C GLY A 75 7.72 -3.52 2.92
N PRO A 76 7.79 -4.84 3.08
CA PRO A 76 7.12 -5.49 4.20
C PRO A 76 7.68 -5.00 5.53
N CYS A 77 6.79 -4.74 6.48
CA CYS A 77 7.14 -4.22 7.80
C CYS A 77 6.21 -4.78 8.90
N GLU A 78 6.30 -4.29 10.11
CA GLU A 78 5.44 -4.72 11.22
C GLU A 78 3.96 -4.39 10.97
N LEU A 79 3.65 -3.34 10.23
CA LEU A 79 2.29 -2.87 9.98
C LEU A 79 1.59 -3.63 8.85
N TYR A 80 2.32 -4.07 7.83
CA TYR A 80 1.77 -4.79 6.68
C TYR A 80 2.78 -5.74 6.05
N GLY A 81 2.25 -6.79 5.43
CA GLY A 81 3.01 -7.68 4.55
C GLY A 81 2.88 -7.24 3.09
N MET A 82 3.75 -7.78 2.24
CA MET A 82 3.66 -7.58 0.78
C MET A 82 3.65 -8.92 0.06
N ASP A 83 2.77 -9.04 -0.92
CA ASP A 83 2.77 -10.14 -1.86
C ASP A 83 3.74 -9.87 -3.03
N SER A 84 3.94 -10.85 -3.88
CA SER A 84 4.75 -10.69 -5.09
C SER A 84 4.12 -9.67 -6.04
N LEU A 85 4.81 -8.56 -6.28
CA LEU A 85 4.34 -7.47 -7.14
C LEU A 85 4.70 -7.71 -8.61
N THR A 86 3.99 -8.61 -9.28
CA THR A 86 4.27 -8.96 -10.70
C THR A 86 3.90 -7.86 -11.69
N HIS A 87 2.80 -7.14 -11.42
CA HIS A 87 2.23 -6.11 -12.30
C HIS A 87 2.10 -4.74 -11.63
N SER A 88 2.89 -4.48 -10.62
CA SER A 88 2.99 -3.19 -9.95
C SER A 88 4.41 -2.99 -9.41
N ILE A 89 4.70 -1.79 -8.95
CA ILE A 89 5.97 -1.41 -8.36
C ILE A 89 5.75 -0.91 -6.94
N PRO A 90 6.70 -1.12 -6.01
CA PRO A 90 6.54 -0.82 -4.59
C PRO A 90 6.74 0.68 -4.30
N TYR A 91 6.12 1.57 -5.06
CA TYR A 91 6.28 3.00 -4.90
C TYR A 91 4.93 3.68 -4.65
N LEU A 92 4.88 4.53 -3.64
CA LEU A 92 3.73 5.37 -3.30
C LEU A 92 4.17 6.84 -3.21
N VAL A 93 3.24 7.76 -3.41
CA VAL A 93 3.48 9.14 -2.99
C VAL A 93 3.51 9.19 -1.45
N PRO A 94 4.30 10.10 -0.81
CA PRO A 94 4.50 10.11 0.65
C PRO A 94 3.20 10.05 1.46
N LYS A 95 2.20 10.84 1.10
CA LYS A 95 0.89 10.81 1.77
C LYS A 95 0.16 9.46 1.68
N ALA A 96 0.38 8.70 0.61
CA ALA A 96 -0.22 7.38 0.48
C ALA A 96 0.55 6.33 1.27
N SER A 97 1.86 6.51 1.43
CA SER A 97 2.70 5.71 2.33
C SER A 97 2.27 5.89 3.78
N GLU A 98 2.15 7.13 4.26
CA GLU A 98 1.64 7.47 5.60
C GLU A 98 0.24 6.90 5.85
N LEU A 99 -0.64 6.96 4.84
CA LEU A 99 -1.98 6.38 4.94
C LEU A 99 -1.93 4.86 5.08
N LEU A 100 -1.06 4.19 4.34
CA LEU A 100 -0.88 2.74 4.44
C LEU A 100 -0.40 2.33 5.84
N ASP A 101 0.57 3.05 6.40
CA ASP A 101 1.05 2.85 7.76
C ASP A 101 -0.08 3.03 8.79
N THR A 102 -0.87 4.09 8.62
CA THR A 102 -2.05 4.36 9.47
C THR A 102 -3.08 3.24 9.39
N ILE A 103 -3.35 2.71 8.20
CA ILE A 103 -4.27 1.57 8.00
C ILE A 103 -3.74 0.35 8.72
N GLY A 104 -2.45 0.04 8.57
CA GLY A 104 -1.81 -1.09 9.23
C GLY A 104 -1.87 -1.00 10.75
N ALA A 105 -1.52 0.16 11.31
CA ALA A 105 -1.57 0.42 12.74
C ALA A 105 -2.99 0.29 13.30
N ASN A 106 -3.98 0.95 12.69
CA ASN A 106 -5.37 0.88 13.11
C ASN A 106 -5.95 -0.53 13.02
N PHE A 107 -5.50 -1.32 12.05
CA PHE A 107 -5.92 -2.71 11.92
C PHE A 107 -5.38 -3.56 13.08
N LEU A 108 -4.09 -3.42 13.44
CA LEU A 108 -3.48 -4.10 14.57
C LEU A 108 -4.14 -3.72 15.89
N ASP A 109 -4.36 -2.42 16.12
CA ASP A 109 -5.05 -1.92 17.31
C ASP A 109 -6.47 -2.47 17.41
N SER A 110 -7.19 -2.54 16.30
CA SER A 110 -8.55 -3.10 16.25
C SER A 110 -8.58 -4.59 16.59
N LEU A 111 -7.57 -5.34 16.17
CA LEU A 111 -7.43 -6.77 16.54
C LEU A 111 -7.13 -6.90 18.03
N ALA A 112 -6.21 -6.11 18.56
CA ALA A 112 -5.85 -6.10 19.97
C ALA A 112 -7.05 -5.75 20.85
N CYS A 113 -7.80 -4.70 20.52
CA CYS A 113 -9.02 -4.31 21.24
C CYS A 113 -10.09 -5.42 21.27
N LYS A 114 -10.11 -6.28 20.28
CA LYS A 114 -11.05 -7.41 20.19
C LYS A 114 -10.50 -8.72 20.77
N GLY A 115 -9.30 -8.71 21.33
CA GLY A 115 -8.61 -9.90 21.82
C GLY A 115 -8.33 -10.94 20.73
N LEU A 116 -8.19 -10.50 19.48
CA LEU A 116 -7.88 -11.36 18.35
C LEU A 116 -6.36 -11.48 18.15
N ASN A 117 -5.94 -12.61 17.58
CA ASN A 117 -4.53 -12.79 17.23
C ASN A 117 -4.06 -11.71 16.24
N PRO A 118 -2.81 -11.23 16.38
CA PRO A 118 -2.27 -10.25 15.47
C PRO A 118 -2.20 -10.82 14.05
N ASN A 119 -2.74 -10.05 13.11
CA ASN A 119 -2.66 -10.29 11.66
C ASN A 119 -2.26 -8.98 11.01
N ARG A 120 -1.71 -9.05 9.80
CA ARG A 120 -1.32 -7.86 9.04
C ARG A 120 -2.13 -7.71 7.78
N VAL A 121 -2.34 -6.47 7.38
CA VAL A 121 -2.80 -6.14 6.04
C VAL A 121 -1.76 -6.64 5.03
N ILE A 122 -2.20 -7.23 3.92
CA ILE A 122 -1.31 -7.66 2.84
C ILE A 122 -1.51 -6.73 1.64
N VAL A 123 -0.42 -6.12 1.22
CA VAL A 123 -0.38 -5.29 0.02
C VAL A 123 -0.14 -6.20 -1.18
N THR A 124 -1.15 -6.36 -2.03
CA THR A 124 -1.10 -7.21 -3.22
C THR A 124 -0.82 -6.45 -4.50
N SER A 125 -1.01 -5.15 -4.51
CA SER A 125 -0.73 -4.28 -5.66
C SER A 125 -0.55 -2.84 -5.18
N VAL A 126 0.35 -2.12 -5.83
CA VAL A 126 0.67 -0.74 -5.52
C VAL A 126 0.55 0.12 -6.80
N THR A 127 1.54 0.93 -7.11
CA THR A 127 1.54 1.75 -8.31
C THR A 127 1.79 0.90 -9.56
N ARG A 128 0.98 1.09 -10.59
CA ARG A 128 1.16 0.46 -11.89
C ARG A 128 1.67 1.47 -12.90
N THR A 129 2.77 1.12 -13.55
CA THR A 129 3.26 1.90 -14.70
C THR A 129 2.37 1.69 -15.92
N LYS A 130 2.49 2.55 -16.93
CA LYS A 130 1.79 2.36 -18.21
C LYS A 130 2.19 1.03 -18.86
N GLU A 131 3.45 0.62 -18.71
CA GLU A 131 3.95 -0.67 -19.20
C GLU A 131 3.32 -1.85 -18.47
N ASP A 132 3.21 -1.78 -17.14
CA ASP A 132 2.54 -2.81 -16.33
C ASP A 132 1.07 -2.96 -16.73
N VAL A 133 0.36 -1.85 -16.92
CA VAL A 133 -1.03 -1.85 -17.40
C VAL A 133 -1.15 -2.45 -18.79
N LYS A 134 -0.23 -2.11 -19.72
CA LYS A 134 -0.21 -2.66 -21.07
C LYS A 134 0.05 -4.18 -21.05
N ARG A 135 0.95 -4.64 -20.19
CA ARG A 135 1.25 -6.06 -20.00
C ARG A 135 0.03 -6.80 -19.43
N LEU A 136 -0.59 -6.27 -18.38
CA LEU A 136 -1.76 -6.86 -17.75
C LEU A 136 -2.95 -7.01 -18.73
N ARG A 137 -3.16 -6.03 -19.61
CA ARG A 137 -4.22 -6.08 -20.63
C ARG A 137 -4.01 -7.16 -21.71
N ARG A 138 -2.79 -7.70 -21.82
CA ARG A 138 -2.48 -8.80 -22.77
C ARG A 138 -2.74 -10.17 -22.18
N THR A 139 -2.83 -10.26 -20.84
CA THR A 139 -3.02 -11.52 -20.11
C THR A 139 -4.47 -11.72 -19.64
N ASN A 140 -5.31 -10.70 -19.72
CA ASN A 140 -6.76 -10.73 -19.47
C ASN A 140 -7.47 -10.58 -20.85
#